data_3cbdddf677c9c773097a09f107ceafe2
#
_entry.id   3cbdddf677c9c773097a09f107ceafe2
#
_cell.length_a   1.000
_cell.length_b   1.000
_cell.length_c   1.000
_cell.angle_alpha   90.00
_cell.angle_beta   90.00
_cell.angle_gamma   90.00
#
_symmetry.space_group_name_H-M   'P 1'
#
loop_
_entity.id
_entity.type
_entity.pdbx_description
1 polymer ?
#
loop_
_entity_poly.entity_id
_entity_poly.type
_entity_poly.pdbx_seq_one_letter_code
_entity_poly.pdbx_strand_id
1 'polypeptide(L)'
;DQGYPIRGLIREDFLYLKNFKPERWPAGDPETGYMNVDGSPTKTEILKARHNPKTKYLWQLSFGKRETEELYNIKKDPNCMVNLIQKKEYACIKDRMEEEMTRRLLDQKDPRMYNKGDIFDKYPDTSEAHDFWHRIRNGERVPADWINLSDFEKDFPQ
;
A
#
# COMPACT_ATOMS: atom_id res chain seq x y z
N ASP A 1 -7.99 2.83 7.47
CA ASP A 1 -7.19 2.58 8.67
C ASP A 1 -6.08 3.64 8.83
N GLN A 2 -5.10 3.62 7.96
CA GLN A 2 -4.07 4.66 7.85
C GLN A 2 -3.96 5.12 6.39
N GLY A 3 -3.61 6.40 6.18
CA GLY A 3 -3.32 6.88 4.83
C GLY A 3 -2.15 6.11 4.21
N TYR A 4 -2.30 5.69 2.95
CA TYR A 4 -1.24 5.00 2.21
C TYR A 4 -0.72 5.89 1.07
N PRO A 5 0.29 6.75 1.34
CA PRO A 5 0.68 7.82 0.44
C PRO A 5 1.59 7.33 -0.68
N ILE A 6 1.03 7.14 -1.86
CA ILE A 6 1.77 6.85 -3.08
C ILE A 6 1.61 8.01 -4.07
N ARG A 7 2.66 8.26 -4.86
CA ARG A 7 2.63 9.05 -6.07
C ARG A 7 3.08 8.20 -7.24
N GLY A 8 2.46 8.40 -8.39
CA GLY A 8 2.79 7.65 -9.59
C GLY A 8 2.94 8.54 -10.81
N LEU A 9 3.81 8.12 -11.71
CA LEU A 9 3.99 8.71 -13.03
C LEU A 9 3.89 7.60 -14.08
N ILE A 10 3.03 7.80 -15.06
CA ILE A 10 3.03 7.00 -16.29
C ILE A 10 3.72 7.83 -17.37
N ARG A 11 4.70 7.21 -18.02
CA ARG A 11 5.38 7.78 -19.17
C ARG A 11 5.72 6.68 -20.17
N GLU A 12 5.29 6.88 -21.41
CA GLU A 12 5.47 5.86 -22.46
C GLU A 12 4.88 4.50 -21.99
N ASP A 13 5.66 3.44 -22.01
CA ASP A 13 5.25 2.09 -21.61
C ASP A 13 5.52 1.78 -20.13
N PHE A 14 5.89 2.77 -19.31
CA PHE A 14 6.32 2.55 -17.92
C PHE A 14 5.42 3.24 -16.91
N LEU A 15 5.21 2.56 -15.79
CA LEU A 15 4.62 3.08 -14.55
C LEU A 15 5.70 3.10 -13.48
N TYR A 16 5.97 4.28 -12.92
CA TYR A 16 6.83 4.45 -11.74
C TYR A 16 5.97 4.87 -10.55
N LEU A 17 6.18 4.23 -9.41
CA LEU A 17 5.50 4.51 -8.15
C LEU A 17 6.53 4.84 -7.07
N LYS A 18 6.22 5.84 -6.24
CA LYS A 18 6.96 6.17 -5.03
C LYS A 18 6.05 6.13 -3.82
N ASN A 19 6.40 5.27 -2.87
CA ASN A 19 5.72 5.12 -1.60
C ASN A 19 6.44 5.94 -0.53
N PHE A 20 5.74 6.86 0.12
CA PHE A 20 6.29 7.75 1.14
C PHE A 20 6.21 7.19 2.56
N LYS A 21 5.51 6.06 2.75
CA LYS A 21 5.34 5.37 4.04
C LYS A 21 5.39 3.85 3.83
N PRO A 22 6.54 3.30 3.39
CA PRO A 22 6.66 1.86 3.07
C PRO A 22 6.49 0.95 4.30
N GLU A 23 6.59 1.52 5.49
CA GLU A 23 6.32 0.81 6.75
C GLU A 23 4.83 0.52 6.99
N ARG A 24 3.92 1.22 6.30
CA ARG A 24 2.47 1.02 6.42
C ARG A 24 1.97 -0.14 5.57
N TRP A 25 0.81 -0.66 5.97
CA TRP A 25 0.13 -1.72 5.23
C TRP A 25 -0.83 -1.14 4.19
N PRO A 26 -0.75 -1.58 2.91
CA PRO A 26 -1.54 -0.96 1.83
C PRO A 26 -3.05 -1.24 1.94
N ALA A 27 -3.43 -2.34 2.58
CA ALA A 27 -4.82 -2.78 2.72
C ALA A 27 -5.38 -2.64 4.15
N GLY A 28 -4.68 -1.88 5.00
CA GLY A 28 -4.89 -1.84 6.44
C GLY A 28 -4.08 -2.88 7.18
N ASP A 29 -3.94 -2.72 8.49
CA ASP A 29 -3.10 -3.57 9.31
C ASP A 29 -3.67 -4.99 9.44
N PRO A 30 -2.80 -6.02 9.52
CA PRO A 30 -3.25 -7.41 9.77
C PRO A 30 -4.06 -7.56 11.05
N GLU A 31 -3.67 -6.85 12.12
CA GLU A 31 -4.34 -6.86 13.43
C GLU A 31 -5.77 -6.32 13.36
N THR A 32 -6.08 -5.50 12.37
CA THR A 32 -7.41 -4.95 12.11
C THR A 32 -8.15 -5.69 10.98
N GLY A 33 -7.67 -6.87 10.59
CA GLY A 33 -8.28 -7.69 9.55
C GLY A 33 -8.18 -7.08 8.16
N TYR A 34 -7.12 -6.29 7.88
CA TYR A 34 -6.93 -5.61 6.58
C TYR A 34 -8.18 -4.80 6.19
N MET A 35 -8.61 -3.93 7.08
CA MET A 35 -9.93 -3.30 7.06
C MET A 35 -10.24 -2.41 5.84
N ASN A 36 -9.22 -2.03 5.06
CA ASN A 36 -9.42 -1.26 3.83
C ASN A 36 -9.92 -2.12 2.65
N VAL A 37 -10.10 -3.42 2.88
CA VAL A 37 -10.66 -4.38 1.92
C VAL A 37 -11.82 -5.11 2.56
N ASP A 38 -12.98 -5.09 1.92
CA ASP A 38 -14.18 -5.76 2.42
C ASP A 38 -14.00 -7.27 2.56
N GLY A 39 -14.66 -7.84 3.54
CA GLY A 39 -14.71 -9.29 3.77
C GLY A 39 -15.35 -10.02 2.59
N SER A 40 -14.67 -11.05 2.10
CA SER A 40 -15.15 -11.87 1.00
C SER A 40 -14.49 -13.25 1.02
N PRO A 41 -15.09 -14.28 0.40
CA PRO A 41 -14.43 -15.57 0.27
C PRO A 41 -13.05 -15.48 -0.38
N THR A 42 -12.89 -14.62 -1.39
CA THR A 42 -11.61 -14.40 -2.09
C THR A 42 -10.57 -13.81 -1.15
N LYS A 43 -10.92 -12.78 -0.36
CA LYS A 43 -10.02 -12.21 0.64
C LYS A 43 -9.56 -13.26 1.63
N THR A 44 -10.50 -14.01 2.21
CA THR A 44 -10.20 -15.07 3.19
C THR A 44 -9.25 -16.13 2.61
N GLU A 45 -9.45 -16.57 1.36
CA GLU A 45 -8.56 -17.54 0.72
C GLU A 45 -7.15 -16.97 0.44
N ILE A 46 -7.04 -15.72 0.04
CA ILE A 46 -5.74 -15.07 -0.14
C ILE A 46 -5.02 -14.91 1.21
N LEU A 47 -5.72 -14.56 2.28
CA LEU A 47 -5.13 -14.50 3.62
C LEU A 47 -4.62 -15.86 4.09
N LYS A 48 -5.37 -16.96 3.86
CA LYS A 48 -4.90 -18.32 4.12
C LYS A 48 -3.67 -18.70 3.31
N ALA A 49 -3.56 -18.23 2.07
CA ALA A 49 -2.43 -18.49 1.18
C ALA A 49 -1.08 -18.05 1.79
N ARG A 50 -1.06 -17.09 2.72
CA ARG A 50 0.14 -16.63 3.44
C ARG A 50 0.88 -17.77 4.15
N HIS A 51 0.15 -18.74 4.68
CA HIS A 51 0.71 -19.86 5.45
C HIS A 51 1.21 -21.01 4.58
N ASN A 52 1.02 -20.96 3.27
CA ASN A 52 1.46 -21.99 2.33
C ASN A 52 2.61 -21.46 1.44
N PRO A 53 3.82 -22.01 1.53
CA PRO A 53 4.97 -21.56 0.74
C PRO A 53 4.74 -21.49 -0.77
N LYS A 54 3.87 -22.34 -1.32
CA LYS A 54 3.57 -22.37 -2.77
C LYS A 54 2.64 -21.24 -3.21
N THR A 55 1.82 -20.71 -2.33
CA THR A 55 0.80 -19.70 -2.63
C THR A 55 1.00 -18.38 -1.90
N LYS A 56 1.98 -18.28 -1.00
CA LYS A 56 2.30 -17.07 -0.22
C LYS A 56 2.46 -15.82 -1.09
N TYR A 57 2.95 -15.99 -2.32
CA TYR A 57 3.12 -14.87 -3.25
C TYR A 57 1.80 -14.16 -3.56
N LEU A 58 0.66 -14.87 -3.55
CA LEU A 58 -0.66 -14.27 -3.77
C LEU A 58 -1.00 -13.27 -2.66
N TRP A 59 -0.74 -13.67 -1.40
CA TRP A 59 -0.89 -12.77 -0.26
C TRP A 59 0.10 -11.59 -0.35
N GLN A 60 1.38 -11.87 -0.70
CA GLN A 60 2.40 -10.82 -0.80
C GLN A 60 2.02 -9.75 -1.82
N LEU A 61 1.50 -10.14 -2.98
CA LEU A 61 1.05 -9.22 -4.03
C LEU A 61 -0.20 -8.43 -3.65
N SER A 62 -1.11 -9.01 -2.85
CA SER A 62 -2.40 -8.41 -2.51
C SER A 62 -2.36 -7.58 -1.23
N PHE A 63 -1.66 -8.05 -0.21
CA PHE A 63 -1.71 -7.51 1.15
C PHE A 63 -0.33 -7.20 1.76
N GLY A 64 0.77 -7.68 1.15
CA GLY A 64 2.13 -7.45 1.64
C GLY A 64 2.53 -5.98 1.60
N LYS A 65 3.44 -5.58 2.48
CA LYS A 65 4.06 -4.25 2.42
C LYS A 65 4.73 -4.04 1.07
N ARG A 66 4.67 -2.80 0.57
CA ARG A 66 5.22 -2.42 -0.73
C ARG A 66 6.60 -1.81 -0.56
N GLU A 67 7.41 -1.92 -1.60
CA GLU A 67 8.71 -1.24 -1.66
C GLU A 67 8.56 0.28 -1.64
N THR A 68 9.65 0.98 -1.33
CA THR A 68 9.71 2.45 -1.41
C THR A 68 9.50 2.94 -2.84
N GLU A 69 10.00 2.18 -3.81
CA GLU A 69 9.88 2.50 -5.23
C GLU A 69 9.53 1.26 -6.04
N GLU A 70 8.70 1.45 -7.05
CA GLU A 70 8.33 0.38 -7.97
C GLU A 70 8.37 0.91 -9.41
N LEU A 71 8.82 0.06 -10.33
CA LEU A 71 8.86 0.34 -11.76
C LEU A 71 8.30 -0.84 -12.53
N TYR A 72 7.34 -0.59 -13.39
CA TYR A 72 6.70 -1.63 -14.21
C TYR A 72 6.68 -1.22 -15.68
N ASN A 73 6.91 -2.19 -16.59
CA ASN A 73 6.63 -2.00 -17.99
C ASN A 73 5.20 -2.44 -18.27
N ILE A 74 4.25 -1.51 -18.26
CA ILE A 74 2.81 -1.79 -18.35
C ILE A 74 2.35 -2.34 -19.72
N LYS A 75 3.20 -2.23 -20.74
CA LYS A 75 2.92 -2.85 -22.03
C LYS A 75 3.26 -4.34 -22.06
N LYS A 76 4.38 -4.72 -21.42
CA LYS A 76 4.84 -6.11 -21.36
C LYS A 76 4.23 -6.87 -20.17
N ASP A 77 3.94 -6.16 -19.10
CA ASP A 77 3.39 -6.65 -17.84
C ASP A 77 2.21 -5.76 -17.41
N PRO A 78 1.05 -5.87 -18.07
CA PRO A 78 -0.11 -5.02 -17.80
C PRO A 78 -0.68 -5.22 -16.39
N ASN A 79 -0.35 -6.32 -15.72
CA ASN A 79 -0.79 -6.63 -14.37
C ASN A 79 0.22 -6.20 -13.29
N CYS A 80 1.33 -5.56 -13.68
CA CYS A 80 2.37 -5.06 -12.75
C CYS A 80 2.87 -6.15 -11.78
N MET A 81 3.12 -7.35 -12.29
CA MET A 81 3.53 -8.50 -11.50
C MET A 81 5.04 -8.54 -11.21
N VAL A 82 5.84 -7.86 -12.03
CA VAL A 82 7.31 -7.89 -11.94
C VAL A 82 7.85 -6.49 -11.73
N ASN A 83 8.25 -6.18 -10.48
CA ASN A 83 8.91 -4.92 -10.18
C ASN A 83 10.33 -4.90 -10.80
N LEU A 84 10.60 -3.91 -11.64
CA LEU A 84 11.85 -3.73 -12.39
C LEU A 84 12.85 -2.83 -11.65
N ILE A 85 12.50 -2.28 -10.48
CA ILE A 85 13.24 -1.22 -9.80
C ILE A 85 14.70 -1.57 -9.51
N GLN A 86 14.99 -2.84 -9.22
CA GLN A 86 16.33 -3.32 -8.89
C GLN A 86 17.14 -3.78 -10.12
N LYS A 87 16.53 -3.77 -11.32
CA LYS A 87 17.19 -4.25 -12.53
C LYS A 87 18.05 -3.16 -13.15
N LYS A 88 19.35 -3.39 -13.27
CA LYS A 88 20.35 -2.41 -13.76
C LYS A 88 20.03 -1.86 -15.14
N GLU A 89 19.46 -2.68 -16.03
CA GLU A 89 19.10 -2.27 -17.38
C GLU A 89 17.99 -1.21 -17.44
N TYR A 90 17.23 -1.03 -16.34
CA TYR A 90 16.16 -0.03 -16.22
C TYR A 90 16.56 1.20 -15.39
N ALA A 91 17.80 1.28 -14.88
CA ALA A 91 18.24 2.36 -14.01
C ALA A 91 18.02 3.76 -14.64
N CYS A 92 18.41 3.95 -15.90
CA CYS A 92 18.23 5.24 -16.60
C CYS A 92 16.74 5.61 -16.75
N ILE A 93 15.86 4.64 -16.95
CA ILE A 93 14.42 4.89 -17.05
C ILE A 93 13.89 5.30 -15.69
N LYS A 94 14.25 4.56 -14.64
CA LYS A 94 13.93 4.86 -13.25
C LYS A 94 14.33 6.29 -12.87
N ASP A 95 15.59 6.64 -13.08
CA ASP A 95 16.13 7.96 -12.70
C ASP A 95 15.40 9.10 -13.41
N ARG A 96 15.17 8.96 -14.72
CA ARG A 96 14.41 9.94 -15.51
C ARG A 96 12.99 10.11 -15.03
N MET A 97 12.31 9.01 -14.68
CA MET A 97 10.92 9.07 -14.20
C MET A 97 10.82 9.64 -12.79
N GLU A 98 11.77 9.31 -11.92
CA GLU A 98 11.86 9.88 -10.57
C GLU A 98 12.09 11.41 -10.63
N GLU A 99 13.04 11.86 -11.46
CA GLU A 99 13.32 13.27 -11.64
C GLU A 99 12.10 14.03 -12.17
N GLU A 100 11.45 13.50 -13.21
CA GLU A 100 10.25 14.11 -13.78
C GLU A 100 9.11 14.18 -12.77
N MET A 101 8.85 13.09 -12.04
CA MET A 101 7.79 13.06 -11.01
C MET A 101 8.10 14.07 -9.91
N THR A 102 9.33 14.09 -9.41
CA THR A 102 9.76 15.03 -8.37
C THR A 102 9.55 16.48 -8.81
N ARG A 103 9.99 16.84 -10.01
CA ARG A 103 9.78 18.18 -10.57
C ARG A 103 8.30 18.55 -10.63
N ARG A 104 7.44 17.63 -11.14
CA ARG A 104 6.00 17.89 -11.23
C ARG A 104 5.35 18.07 -9.85
N LEU A 105 5.75 17.27 -8.87
CA LEU A 105 5.24 17.39 -7.51
C LEU A 105 5.69 18.69 -6.82
N LEU A 106 6.92 19.14 -7.08
CA LEU A 106 7.40 20.45 -6.62
C LEU A 106 6.60 21.60 -7.24
N ASP A 107 6.38 21.57 -8.56
CA ASP A 107 5.58 22.55 -9.29
C ASP A 107 4.13 22.61 -8.75
N GLN A 108 3.57 21.47 -8.39
CA GLN A 108 2.24 21.34 -7.78
C GLN A 108 2.22 21.70 -6.29
N LYS A 109 3.38 21.96 -5.68
CA LYS A 109 3.54 22.23 -4.24
C LYS A 109 3.00 21.09 -3.37
N ASP A 110 3.21 19.83 -3.80
CA ASP A 110 2.81 18.67 -2.97
C ASP A 110 3.54 18.75 -1.62
N PRO A 111 2.82 18.76 -0.49
CA PRO A 111 3.41 18.88 0.85
C PRO A 111 4.49 17.83 1.16
N ARG A 112 4.45 16.66 0.52
CA ARG A 112 5.45 15.60 0.71
C ARG A 112 6.83 16.01 0.24
N MET A 113 6.93 16.86 -0.79
CA MET A 113 8.20 17.38 -1.29
C MET A 113 8.87 18.37 -0.32
N TYR A 114 8.14 18.85 0.67
CA TYR A 114 8.59 19.82 1.67
C TYR A 114 8.61 19.26 3.10
N ASN A 115 8.65 17.93 3.25
CA ASN A 115 8.58 17.22 4.53
C ASN A 115 7.32 17.56 5.35
N LYS A 116 6.23 17.90 4.68
CA LYS A 116 4.94 18.25 5.29
C LYS A 116 3.84 17.25 4.97
N GLY A 117 4.21 16.04 4.51
CA GLY A 117 3.25 15.01 4.10
C GLY A 117 2.34 14.53 5.22
N ASP A 118 2.77 14.63 6.47
CA ASP A 118 1.97 14.23 7.65
C ASP A 118 0.70 15.08 7.86
N ILE A 119 0.55 16.20 7.12
CA ILE A 119 -0.69 16.98 7.13
C ILE A 119 -1.90 16.14 6.67
N PHE A 120 -1.68 15.18 5.77
CA PHE A 120 -2.76 14.34 5.25
C PHE A 120 -3.31 13.37 6.30
N ASP A 121 -2.49 12.95 7.27
CA ASP A 121 -2.91 12.10 8.37
C ASP A 121 -3.72 12.87 9.44
N LYS A 122 -3.69 14.21 9.36
CA LYS A 122 -4.39 15.10 10.29
C LYS A 122 -5.74 15.59 9.78
N TYR A 123 -6.10 15.22 8.55
CA TYR A 123 -7.42 15.58 8.02
C TYR A 123 -8.50 14.87 8.82
N PRO A 124 -9.60 15.58 9.16
CA PRO A 124 -10.68 14.97 9.90
C PRO A 124 -11.30 13.83 9.08
N ASP A 125 -11.42 12.69 9.73
CA ASP A 125 -12.17 11.53 9.21
C ASP A 125 -13.46 11.44 10.01
N THR A 126 -14.60 11.52 9.32
CA THR A 126 -15.94 11.48 9.92
C THR A 126 -16.53 10.07 9.93
N SER A 127 -15.81 9.07 9.44
CA SER A 127 -16.28 7.68 9.47
C SER A 127 -16.33 7.14 10.89
N GLU A 128 -17.27 6.24 11.17
CA GLU A 128 -17.34 5.54 12.45
C GLU A 128 -16.10 4.70 12.73
N ALA A 129 -15.38 4.30 11.68
CA ALA A 129 -14.14 3.55 11.73
C ALA A 129 -12.88 4.43 11.76
N HIS A 130 -13.01 5.76 11.95
CA HIS A 130 -11.83 6.62 12.07
C HIS A 130 -10.89 6.12 13.17
N ASP A 131 -9.60 6.26 12.94
CA ASP A 131 -8.54 5.85 13.87
C ASP A 131 -8.66 4.41 14.39
N PHE A 132 -9.19 3.52 13.54
CA PHE A 132 -9.61 2.15 13.86
C PHE A 132 -8.48 1.34 14.52
N TRP A 133 -7.26 1.42 13.98
CA TRP A 133 -6.13 0.66 14.49
C TRP A 133 -5.79 1.02 15.95
N HIS A 134 -5.70 2.32 16.26
CA HIS A 134 -5.42 2.78 17.62
C HIS A 134 -6.54 2.43 18.60
N ARG A 135 -7.79 2.58 18.17
CA ARG A 135 -8.96 2.26 18.99
C ARG A 135 -9.02 0.77 19.34
N ILE A 136 -8.79 -0.10 18.37
CA ILE A 136 -8.75 -1.57 18.61
C ILE A 136 -7.57 -1.92 19.54
N ARG A 137 -6.39 -1.34 19.37
CA ARG A 137 -5.23 -1.60 20.25
C ARG A 137 -5.47 -1.09 21.68
N ASN A 138 -6.25 -0.07 21.86
CA ASN A 138 -6.66 0.43 23.15
C ASN A 138 -7.83 -0.38 23.77
N GLY A 139 -8.25 -1.48 23.12
CA GLY A 139 -9.31 -2.36 23.61
C GLY A 139 -10.72 -1.87 23.31
N GLU A 140 -10.89 -0.87 22.47
CA GLU A 140 -12.21 -0.38 22.09
C GLU A 140 -12.85 -1.35 21.08
N ARG A 141 -14.15 -1.62 21.25
CA ARG A 141 -14.94 -2.36 20.28
C ARG A 141 -15.45 -1.40 19.21
N VAL A 142 -14.85 -1.43 18.05
CA VAL A 142 -15.28 -0.60 16.91
C VAL A 142 -16.09 -1.47 15.95
N PRO A 143 -17.30 -1.03 15.54
CA PRO A 143 -18.08 -1.72 14.52
C PRO A 143 -17.30 -1.79 13.20
N ALA A 144 -17.24 -2.97 12.60
CA ALA A 144 -16.57 -3.24 11.33
C ALA A 144 -17.27 -4.38 10.59
N ASP A 145 -18.56 -4.22 10.32
CA ASP A 145 -19.44 -5.25 9.75
C ASP A 145 -19.03 -5.66 8.32
N TRP A 146 -18.17 -4.88 7.67
CA TRP A 146 -17.61 -5.20 6.36
C TRP A 146 -16.36 -6.11 6.43
N ILE A 147 -15.89 -6.52 7.62
CA ILE A 147 -14.72 -7.37 7.80
C ILE A 147 -15.16 -8.71 8.42
N ASN A 148 -14.64 -9.82 7.87
CA ASN A 148 -14.85 -11.11 8.51
C ASN A 148 -13.99 -11.23 9.78
N LEU A 149 -14.54 -11.76 10.86
CA LEU A 149 -13.79 -11.99 12.10
C LEU A 149 -12.57 -12.91 11.90
N SER A 150 -12.64 -13.82 10.92
CA SER A 150 -11.54 -14.70 10.54
C SER A 150 -10.37 -13.98 9.87
N ASP A 151 -10.52 -12.73 9.44
CA ASP A 151 -9.50 -11.96 8.75
C ASP A 151 -8.56 -11.22 9.72
N PHE A 152 -8.91 -11.14 11.01
CA PHE A 152 -8.08 -10.56 12.06
C PHE A 152 -6.91 -11.48 12.42
N GLU A 153 -5.71 -10.94 12.38
CA GLU A 153 -4.48 -11.68 12.68
C GLU A 153 -3.90 -11.20 14.02
N LYS A 154 -4.02 -12.03 15.07
CA LYS A 154 -3.60 -11.69 16.43
C LYS A 154 -2.09 -11.76 16.66
N ASP A 155 -1.40 -12.61 15.91
CA ASP A 155 0.02 -12.95 16.12
C ASP A 155 0.88 -12.51 14.93
N PHE A 156 0.64 -11.33 14.39
CA PHE A 156 1.44 -10.83 13.28
C PHE A 156 2.77 -10.26 13.79
N PRO A 157 3.93 -10.76 13.36
CA PRO A 157 5.21 -10.13 13.68
C PRO A 157 5.27 -8.73 13.03
N GLN A 158 5.56 -7.74 13.85
CA GLN A 158 5.71 -6.34 13.45
C GLN A 158 6.92 -6.11 12.55
#